data_5311aeed6f2a23dccc9ed900611f2382
#
_entry.id   5311aeed6f2a23dccc9ed900611f2382
#
_cell.length_a   1.000
_cell.length_b   1.000
_cell.length_c   1.000
_cell.angle_alpha   90.00
_cell.angle_beta   90.00
_cell.angle_gamma   90.00
#
_symmetry.space_group_name_H-M   'P 1'
#
loop_
_entity.id
_entity.type
_entity.pdbx_description
1 polymer ?
#
loop_
_entity_poly.entity_id
_entity_poly.type
_entity_poly.pdbx_seq_one_letter_code
_entity_poly.pdbx_strand_id
1 'polypeptide(L)'
;MDAEQEIEGTAVVYFQHHVENKLAELRHSKDFNITSYSHNCLSQSHTCVDTMQVNGKASAVRDMVNSLKNTKDVDQVEFITAPFRESGCC
;
A
#
# COMPACT_ATOMS: atom_id res chain seq x y z
N MET A 1 -0.07 1.75 18.78
CA MET A 1 0.31 0.52 18.06
C MET A 1 1.80 0.31 18.20
N ASP A 2 2.21 -0.90 18.58
CA ASP A 2 3.61 -1.26 18.71
C ASP A 2 4.23 -1.34 17.30
N ALA A 3 5.42 -0.76 17.13
CA ALA A 3 6.12 -0.74 15.83
C ALA A 3 6.46 -2.14 15.31
N GLU A 4 6.66 -3.10 16.22
CA GLU A 4 6.99 -4.48 15.86
C GLU A 4 5.76 -5.37 15.68
N GLN A 5 4.58 -4.84 15.94
CA GLN A 5 3.34 -5.60 15.80
C GLN A 5 3.11 -5.92 14.31
N GLU A 6 2.73 -7.16 14.04
CA GLU A 6 2.31 -7.54 12.70
C GLU A 6 0.92 -6.98 12.45
N ILE A 7 0.76 -6.32 11.32
CA ILE A 7 -0.54 -5.78 10.89
C ILE A 7 -0.83 -6.21 9.47
N GLU A 8 -2.09 -6.11 9.12
CA GLU A 8 -2.58 -6.44 7.79
C GLU A 8 -3.61 -5.40 7.39
N GLY A 9 -3.65 -5.05 6.12
CA GLY A 9 -4.62 -4.07 5.66
C GLY A 9 -4.54 -3.83 4.16
N THR A 10 -5.26 -2.81 3.72
CA THR A 10 -5.37 -2.46 2.32
C THR A 10 -4.79 -1.07 2.08
N ALA A 11 -3.88 -0.99 1.13
CA ALA A 11 -3.34 0.28 0.67
C ALA A 11 -3.97 0.66 -0.67
N VAL A 12 -4.37 1.93 -0.80
CA VAL A 12 -4.89 2.50 -2.04
C VAL A 12 -4.02 3.69 -2.40
N VAL A 13 -3.50 3.69 -3.63
CA VAL A 13 -2.59 4.72 -4.11
C VAL A 13 -3.10 5.29 -5.43
N TYR A 14 -3.37 6.59 -5.48
CA TYR A 14 -3.67 7.29 -6.72
C TYR A 14 -2.42 8.01 -7.19
N PHE A 15 -2.06 7.84 -8.45
CA PHE A 15 -0.81 8.41 -8.96
C PHE A 15 -0.88 8.65 -10.45
N GLN A 16 0.06 9.44 -10.95
CA GLN A 16 0.20 9.68 -12.39
C GLN A 16 1.01 8.55 -13.01
N HIS A 17 0.58 8.12 -14.19
CA HIS A 17 1.10 6.92 -14.84
C HIS A 17 2.64 6.86 -14.93
N HIS A 18 3.29 8.00 -15.14
CA HIS A 18 4.74 8.01 -15.32
C HIS A 18 5.55 7.58 -14.09
N VAL A 19 4.93 7.53 -12.90
CA VAL A 19 5.64 7.08 -11.68
C VAL A 19 5.47 5.60 -11.39
N GLU A 20 4.83 4.85 -12.29
CA GLU A 20 4.55 3.43 -12.07
C GLU A 20 5.81 2.62 -11.76
N ASN A 21 6.89 2.85 -12.51
CA ASN A 21 8.14 2.12 -12.29
C ASN A 21 8.74 2.40 -10.92
N LYS A 22 8.64 3.63 -10.45
CA LYS A 22 9.15 4.00 -9.14
C LYS A 22 8.35 3.34 -8.03
N LEU A 23 7.02 3.26 -8.20
CA LEU A 23 6.17 2.59 -7.23
C LEU A 23 6.47 1.10 -7.17
N ALA A 24 6.83 0.49 -8.31
CA ALA A 24 7.21 -0.91 -8.35
C ALA A 24 8.41 -1.19 -7.44
N GLU A 25 9.38 -0.28 -7.40
CA GLU A 25 10.53 -0.41 -6.52
C GLU A 25 10.13 -0.32 -5.04
N LEU A 26 9.21 0.55 -4.70
CA LEU A 26 8.76 0.74 -3.32
C LEU A 26 7.95 -0.43 -2.79
N ARG A 27 7.43 -1.28 -3.67
CA ARG A 27 6.65 -2.46 -3.26
C ARG A 27 7.53 -3.63 -2.83
N HIS A 28 8.83 -3.58 -3.10
CA HIS A 28 9.74 -4.66 -2.74
C HIS A 28 10.38 -4.38 -1.40
N SER A 29 10.14 -5.27 -0.43
CA SER A 29 10.76 -5.17 0.89
C SER A 29 10.79 -6.56 1.51
N LYS A 30 11.74 -6.77 2.41
CA LYS A 30 11.82 -7.99 3.20
C LYS A 30 10.95 -7.91 4.46
N ASP A 31 10.48 -6.72 4.81
CA ASP A 31 9.80 -6.47 6.07
C ASP A 31 8.28 -6.47 5.96
N PHE A 32 7.76 -6.51 4.75
CA PHE A 32 6.32 -6.66 4.53
C PHE A 32 6.08 -7.48 3.26
N ASN A 33 4.87 -8.01 3.15
CA ASN A 33 4.43 -8.79 1.99
C ASN A 33 3.23 -8.15 1.35
N ILE A 34 3.19 -8.16 0.02
CA ILE A 34 2.01 -7.78 -0.75
C ILE A 34 1.39 -9.08 -1.25
N THR A 35 0.22 -9.41 -0.71
CA THR A 35 -0.45 -10.68 -1.00
C THR A 35 -1.44 -10.59 -2.16
N SER A 36 -1.83 -9.38 -2.54
CA SER A 36 -2.71 -9.14 -3.66
C SER A 36 -2.42 -7.74 -4.21
N TYR A 37 -2.45 -7.61 -5.51
CA TYR A 37 -2.12 -6.36 -6.17
C TYR A 37 -3.03 -6.18 -7.39
N SER A 38 -3.59 -4.99 -7.51
CA SER A 38 -4.42 -4.61 -8.64
C SER A 38 -4.04 -3.22 -9.11
N HIS A 39 -3.90 -3.06 -10.41
CA HIS A 39 -3.58 -1.79 -11.05
C HIS A 39 -4.63 -1.45 -12.09
N ASN A 40 -5.16 -0.24 -12.05
CA ASN A 40 -6.11 0.25 -13.03
C ASN A 40 -5.79 1.68 -13.41
N CYS A 41 -6.02 2.03 -14.66
CA CYS A 41 -5.97 3.41 -15.12
C CYS A 41 -7.39 3.90 -15.33
N LEU A 42 -7.74 4.98 -14.66
CA LEU A 42 -9.09 5.53 -14.69
C LEU A 42 -9.19 6.52 -15.83
N SER A 43 -10.01 6.19 -16.84
CA SER A 43 -10.04 6.96 -18.09
C SER A 43 -10.64 8.37 -17.93
N GLN A 44 -11.54 8.56 -17.00
CA GLN A 44 -12.19 9.86 -16.82
C GLN A 44 -11.35 10.85 -16.05
N SER A 45 -10.65 10.38 -15.03
CA SER A 45 -9.81 11.24 -14.20
C SER A 45 -8.37 11.29 -14.67
N HIS A 46 -7.99 10.42 -15.61
CA HIS A 46 -6.62 10.28 -16.10
C HIS A 46 -5.62 9.98 -14.97
N THR A 47 -6.08 9.21 -14.00
CA THR A 47 -5.29 8.85 -12.82
C THR A 47 -5.20 7.34 -12.73
N CYS A 48 -4.03 6.83 -12.35
CA CYS A 48 -3.86 5.41 -12.08
C CYS A 48 -4.14 5.12 -10.62
N VAL A 49 -4.62 3.93 -10.33
CA VAL A 49 -4.87 3.48 -8.96
C VAL A 49 -4.28 2.09 -8.75
N ASP A 50 -3.51 1.95 -7.67
CA ASP A 50 -3.04 0.66 -7.19
C ASP A 50 -3.78 0.33 -5.90
N THR A 51 -4.25 -0.91 -5.81
CA THR A 51 -4.87 -1.43 -4.60
C THR A 51 -4.11 -2.68 -4.18
N MET A 52 -3.64 -2.71 -2.94
CA MET A 52 -2.76 -3.78 -2.46
C MET A 52 -3.21 -4.28 -1.12
N GLN A 53 -3.13 -5.60 -0.93
CA GLN A 53 -3.27 -6.21 0.39
C GLN A 53 -1.87 -6.39 0.94
N VAL A 54 -1.60 -5.82 2.11
CA VAL A 54 -0.25 -5.76 2.68
C VAL A 54 -0.27 -6.30 4.09
N ASN A 55 0.72 -7.11 4.43
CA ASN A 55 0.94 -7.52 5.82
C ASN A 55 2.42 -7.40 6.17
N GLY A 56 2.70 -7.15 7.42
CA GLY A 56 4.06 -7.01 7.91
C GLY A 56 4.11 -6.22 9.20
N LYS A 57 5.34 -5.88 9.60
CA LYS A 57 5.53 -5.06 10.80
C LYS A 57 4.93 -3.67 10.59
N ALA A 58 4.28 -3.16 11.64
CA ALA A 58 3.64 -1.84 11.58
C ALA A 58 4.62 -0.76 11.15
N SER A 59 5.86 -0.79 11.65
CA SER A 59 6.86 0.20 11.27
C SER A 59 7.20 0.14 9.78
N ALA A 60 7.35 -1.06 9.23
CA ALA A 60 7.67 -1.23 7.82
C ALA A 60 6.54 -0.77 6.92
N VAL A 61 5.31 -1.10 7.28
CA VAL A 61 4.13 -0.67 6.53
C VAL A 61 4.00 0.85 6.58
N ARG A 62 4.19 1.45 7.76
CA ARG A 62 4.14 2.91 7.90
C ARG A 62 5.21 3.58 7.05
N ASP A 63 6.42 3.04 7.04
CA ASP A 63 7.52 3.62 6.25
C ASP A 63 7.20 3.54 4.75
N MET A 64 6.61 2.45 4.30
CA MET A 64 6.17 2.32 2.91
C MET A 64 5.13 3.39 2.58
N VAL A 65 4.11 3.54 3.41
CA VAL A 65 3.05 4.53 3.19
C VAL A 65 3.64 5.93 3.14
N ASN A 66 4.54 6.26 4.05
CA ASN A 66 5.18 7.58 4.08
C ASN A 66 6.05 7.82 2.85
N SER A 67 6.76 6.79 2.38
CA SER A 67 7.56 6.90 1.15
C SER A 67 6.67 7.18 -0.05
N LEU A 68 5.52 6.51 -0.14
CA LEU A 68 4.56 6.75 -1.20
C LEU A 68 4.00 8.17 -1.14
N LYS A 69 3.63 8.64 0.05
CA LYS A 69 3.10 9.99 0.24
C LYS A 69 4.10 11.07 -0.15
N ASN A 70 5.38 10.79 0.00
CA ASN A 70 6.46 11.74 -0.30
C ASN A 70 6.98 11.62 -1.74
N THR A 71 6.41 10.75 -2.55
CA THR A 71 6.81 10.57 -3.94
C THR A 71 6.09 11.59 -4.80
N LYS A 72 6.85 12.31 -5.63
CA LYS A 72 6.28 13.29 -6.55
C LYS A 72 5.27 12.62 -7.48
N ASP A 73 4.15 13.29 -7.73
CA ASP A 73 3.08 12.85 -8.63
C ASP A 73 2.34 11.62 -8.13
N VAL A 74 2.47 11.31 -6.86
CA VAL A 74 1.54 10.45 -6.14
C VAL A 74 0.51 11.38 -5.49
N ASP A 75 -0.74 11.20 -5.87
CA ASP A 75 -1.79 12.17 -5.51
C ASP A 75 -2.38 11.89 -4.13
N GLN A 76 -2.56 10.63 -3.80
CA GLN A 76 -3.20 10.26 -2.54
C GLN A 76 -2.83 8.84 -2.16
N VAL A 77 -2.55 8.62 -0.88
CA VAL A 77 -2.27 7.29 -0.33
C VAL A 77 -3.10 7.10 0.92
N GLU A 78 -3.83 5.98 0.96
CA GLU A 78 -4.59 5.60 2.14
C GLU A 78 -4.24 4.17 2.51
N PHE A 79 -4.06 3.91 3.79
CA PHE A 79 -3.90 2.56 4.31
C PHE A 79 -4.93 2.30 5.39
N ILE A 80 -5.71 1.24 5.20
CA ILE A 80 -6.78 0.87 6.12
C ILE A 80 -6.37 -0.44 6.78
N THR A 81 -6.10 -0.38 8.08
CA THR A 81 -5.69 -1.56 8.85
C THR A 81 -6.91 -2.44 9.10
N ALA A 82 -6.76 -3.72 8.77
CA ALA A 82 -7.81 -4.70 9.05
C ALA A 82 -7.91 -4.95 10.56
N PRO A 83 -9.13 -5.11 11.09
CA PRO A 83 -9.27 -5.45 12.50
C PRO A 83 -8.74 -6.86 12.77
N PHE A 84 -8.08 -7.00 13.90
CA PHE A 84 -7.55 -8.30 14.31
C PHE A 84 -8.65 -9.15 14.95
N ARG A 85 -8.68 -10.42 14.62
CA ARG A 85 -9.56 -11.41 15.26
C ARG A 85 -8.76 -12.67 15.51
N GLU A 86 -8.98 -13.30 16.66
CA GLU A 86 -8.29 -14.54 16.99
C GLU A 86 -8.73 -15.69 16.10
N SER A 87 -9.99 -15.67 15.68
CA SER A 87 -10.52 -16.66 14.78
C SER A 87 -11.63 -16.04 13.95
N GLY A 88 -11.96 -16.66 12.84
CA GLY A 88 -12.97 -16.10 11.95
C GLY A 88 -13.26 -17.01 10.78
N CYS A 89 -13.68 -16.41 9.68
CA CYS A 89 -14.13 -17.13 8.48
C CYS A 89 -12.99 -17.80 7.69
N CYS A 90 -11.78 -17.48 8.04
CA CYS A 90 -10.62 -18.06 7.32
C CYS A 90 -9.76 -18.91 8.25
#